data_c0abf45f35a8b276c5ff01e10fc027bd
#
_entry.id   c0abf45f35a8b276c5ff01e10fc027bd
#
_cell.length_a   1.000
_cell.length_b   1.000
_cell.length_c   1.000
_cell.angle_alpha   90.00
_cell.angle_beta   90.00
_cell.angle_gamma   90.00
#
_symmetry.space_group_name_H-M   'P 1'
#
loop_
_entity.id
_entity.type
_entity.pdbx_description
1 polymer ?
#
loop_
_entity_poly.entity_id
_entity_poly.type
_entity_poly.pdbx_seq_one_letter_code
_entity_poly.pdbx_strand_id
1 'polypeptide(L)'
;MSKPFFELRIYKVFPDKVDEWLEFMEKTIVPFQRLKGMDIVGNFYSESFDLISNDGVKTDVNRNNDDRTYIWIRKFESKEQMKDLYKKVYESPEWLDTMNDKVGELIDRKSILVYQMESLPYSLIQ
;
A
#
# COMPACT_ATOMS: atom_id res chain seq x y z
N MET A 1 -15.91 19.03 10.31
CA MET A 1 -15.90 18.88 8.86
C MET A 1 -14.84 17.88 8.44
N SER A 2 -15.23 16.92 7.62
CA SER A 2 -14.29 15.92 7.13
C SER A 2 -13.36 16.56 6.11
N LYS A 3 -12.11 16.14 6.12
CA LYS A 3 -11.11 16.58 5.13
C LYS A 3 -10.62 15.39 4.35
N PRO A 4 -10.35 15.57 3.05
CA PRO A 4 -9.65 14.54 2.29
C PRO A 4 -8.26 14.27 2.87
N PHE A 5 -7.85 13.04 2.78
CA PHE A 5 -6.51 12.65 3.21
C PHE A 5 -6.02 11.47 2.39
N PHE A 6 -4.73 11.21 2.48
CA PHE A 6 -4.11 10.09 1.80
C PHE A 6 -3.62 9.07 2.81
N GLU A 7 -3.72 7.82 2.44
CA GLU A 7 -3.16 6.72 3.21
C GLU A 7 -2.01 6.12 2.40
N LEU A 8 -0.80 6.23 2.93
CA LEU A 8 0.37 5.62 2.33
C LEU A 8 0.69 4.36 3.10
N ARG A 9 0.80 3.23 2.38
CA ARG A 9 1.12 1.94 2.99
C ARG A 9 2.42 1.41 2.43
N ILE A 10 3.26 0.88 3.32
CA ILE A 10 4.56 0.31 2.98
C ILE A 10 4.54 -1.15 3.39
N TYR A 11 4.80 -2.04 2.43
CA TYR A 11 4.83 -3.47 2.65
C TYR A 11 6.18 -4.05 2.28
N LYS A 12 6.59 -5.10 2.99
CA LYS A 12 7.75 -5.90 2.60
C LYS A 12 7.25 -7.19 1.97
N VAL A 13 7.67 -7.44 0.74
CA VAL A 13 7.30 -8.65 0.01
C VAL A 13 8.26 -9.77 0.39
N PHE A 14 7.76 -11.01 0.55
CA PHE A 14 8.64 -12.13 0.87
C PHE A 14 9.59 -12.43 -0.29
N PRO A 15 10.80 -12.94 0.00
CA PRO A 15 11.70 -13.40 -1.05
C PRO A 15 11.01 -14.43 -1.96
N ASP A 16 11.30 -14.37 -3.25
CA ASP A 16 10.76 -15.26 -4.28
C ASP A 16 9.26 -15.09 -4.53
N LYS A 17 8.63 -14.08 -3.92
CA LYS A 17 7.20 -13.81 -4.10
C LYS A 17 6.92 -12.50 -4.83
N VAL A 18 7.97 -11.81 -5.28
CA VAL A 18 7.83 -10.46 -5.86
C VAL A 18 6.99 -10.48 -7.12
N ASP A 19 7.33 -11.32 -8.08
CA ASP A 19 6.59 -11.35 -9.35
C ASP A 19 5.13 -11.70 -9.13
N GLU A 20 4.87 -12.66 -8.26
CA GLU A 20 3.50 -13.07 -7.93
C GLU A 20 2.75 -11.94 -7.24
N TRP A 21 3.40 -11.22 -6.32
CA TRP A 21 2.77 -10.10 -5.62
C TRP A 21 2.43 -8.95 -6.57
N LEU A 22 3.38 -8.57 -7.45
CA LEU A 22 3.15 -7.48 -8.38
C LEU A 22 2.01 -7.80 -9.34
N GLU A 23 1.95 -9.03 -9.84
CA GLU A 23 0.86 -9.45 -10.70
C GLU A 23 -0.47 -9.48 -9.94
N PHE A 24 -0.47 -9.98 -8.71
CA PHE A 24 -1.68 -10.05 -7.89
C PHE A 24 -2.25 -8.66 -7.60
N MET A 25 -1.39 -7.69 -7.31
CA MET A 25 -1.82 -6.31 -7.09
C MET A 25 -2.38 -5.73 -8.38
N GLU A 26 -1.68 -5.86 -9.48
CA GLU A 26 -2.07 -5.26 -10.76
C GLU A 26 -3.36 -5.86 -11.30
N LYS A 27 -3.49 -7.18 -11.27
CA LYS A 27 -4.57 -7.87 -11.96
C LYS A 27 -5.77 -8.20 -11.08
N THR A 28 -5.58 -8.22 -9.77
CA THR A 28 -6.65 -8.68 -8.86
C THR A 28 -7.00 -7.62 -7.82
N ILE A 29 -6.08 -7.25 -6.96
CA ILE A 29 -6.41 -6.39 -5.81
C ILE A 29 -6.78 -4.97 -6.24
N VAL A 30 -5.96 -4.33 -7.06
CA VAL A 30 -6.22 -2.95 -7.47
C VAL A 30 -7.53 -2.84 -8.25
N PRO A 31 -7.76 -3.67 -9.29
CA PRO A 31 -9.04 -3.59 -9.99
C PRO A 31 -10.25 -3.88 -9.08
N PHE A 32 -10.13 -4.86 -8.19
CA PHE A 32 -11.20 -5.18 -7.26
C PHE A 32 -11.52 -4.01 -6.35
N GLN A 33 -10.50 -3.40 -5.75
CA GLN A 33 -10.72 -2.28 -4.84
C GLN A 33 -11.28 -1.06 -5.57
N ARG A 34 -10.83 -0.80 -6.79
CA ARG A 34 -11.37 0.30 -7.60
C ARG A 34 -12.84 0.08 -7.93
N LEU A 35 -13.24 -1.14 -8.21
CA LEU A 35 -14.64 -1.46 -8.43
C LEU A 35 -15.49 -1.20 -7.20
N LYS A 36 -14.92 -1.35 -6.02
CA LYS A 36 -15.62 -1.06 -4.76
C LYS A 36 -15.61 0.43 -4.42
N GLY A 37 -14.88 1.25 -5.17
CA GLY A 37 -14.85 2.69 -4.95
C GLY A 37 -13.56 3.24 -4.36
N MET A 38 -12.54 2.39 -4.15
CA MET A 38 -11.26 2.86 -3.65
C MET A 38 -10.55 3.72 -4.68
N ASP A 39 -10.05 4.87 -4.25
CA ASP A 39 -9.30 5.79 -5.08
C ASP A 39 -7.80 5.53 -4.86
N ILE A 40 -7.24 4.61 -5.65
CA ILE A 40 -5.84 4.24 -5.57
C ILE A 40 -5.06 5.12 -6.53
N VAL A 41 -4.22 6.01 -5.97
CA VAL A 41 -3.56 7.06 -6.75
C VAL A 41 -2.09 6.79 -7.02
N GLY A 42 -1.49 5.82 -6.38
CA GLY A 42 -0.08 5.49 -6.63
C GLY A 42 0.25 4.08 -6.21
N ASN A 43 1.12 3.44 -7.00
CA ASN A 43 1.66 2.11 -6.70
C ASN A 43 3.13 2.12 -7.10
N PHE A 44 4.01 1.77 -6.16
CA PHE A 44 5.45 1.86 -6.35
C PHE A 44 6.13 0.61 -5.83
N TYR A 45 7.23 0.25 -6.46
CA TYR A 45 8.02 -0.89 -6.00
C TYR A 45 9.51 -0.54 -6.04
N SER A 46 10.23 -0.91 -4.97
CA SER A 46 11.66 -0.67 -4.86
C SER A 46 12.39 -1.99 -4.64
N GLU A 47 13.16 -2.42 -5.64
CA GLU A 47 14.02 -3.58 -5.53
C GLU A 47 15.45 -3.24 -5.94
N SER A 48 15.57 -2.42 -6.99
CA SER A 48 16.87 -2.07 -7.54
C SER A 48 17.52 -0.87 -6.87
N PHE A 49 16.88 -0.29 -5.88
CA PHE A 49 17.35 0.92 -5.21
C PHE A 49 17.69 0.59 -3.76
N ASP A 50 18.81 1.12 -3.31
CA ASP A 50 19.18 1.00 -1.91
C ASP A 50 18.49 2.09 -1.08
N LEU A 51 18.16 1.75 0.15
CA LEU A 51 17.76 2.77 1.12
C LEU A 51 19.03 3.49 1.57
N ILE A 52 19.09 4.79 1.34
CA ILE A 52 20.26 5.58 1.69
C ILE A 52 19.89 6.67 2.68
N SER A 53 20.87 7.08 3.50
CA SER A 53 20.69 8.20 4.42
C SER A 53 20.85 9.52 3.67
N ASN A 54 20.55 10.61 4.37
CA ASN A 54 20.60 11.95 3.78
C ASN A 54 22.00 12.34 3.27
N ASP A 55 23.05 11.74 3.80
CA ASP A 55 24.42 12.01 3.33
C ASP A 55 24.83 11.11 2.16
N GLY A 56 23.91 10.31 1.64
CA GLY A 56 24.18 9.45 0.50
C GLY A 56 24.75 8.09 0.87
N VAL A 57 24.90 7.80 2.16
CA VAL A 57 25.43 6.51 2.60
C VAL A 57 24.29 5.51 2.72
N LYS A 58 24.50 4.30 2.21
CA LYS A 58 23.51 3.22 2.34
C LYS A 58 23.29 2.92 3.82
N THR A 59 22.03 2.81 4.23
CA THR A 59 21.68 2.51 5.61
C THR A 59 21.03 1.15 5.72
N ASP A 60 21.35 0.45 6.81
CA ASP A 60 20.70 -0.82 7.13
C ASP A 60 20.12 -0.80 8.54
N VAL A 61 19.95 0.36 9.09
CA VAL A 61 19.71 0.56 10.52
C VAL A 61 18.55 -0.26 11.05
N ASN A 62 17.47 -0.43 10.37
CA ASN A 62 16.34 -1.21 10.87
C ASN A 62 15.66 -2.03 9.79
N ARG A 63 16.26 -2.11 8.62
CA ARG A 63 15.50 -2.60 7.49
C ARG A 63 16.23 -3.56 6.59
N ASN A 64 17.43 -3.96 6.93
CA ASN A 64 18.13 -5.01 6.19
C ASN A 64 17.98 -4.88 4.67
N ASN A 65 18.55 -3.83 4.07
CA ASN A 65 18.40 -3.61 2.64
C ASN A 65 16.91 -3.43 2.28
N ASP A 66 16.50 -2.26 2.06
CA ASP A 66 15.09 -1.97 1.80
C ASP A 66 14.69 -2.33 0.36
N ASP A 67 15.07 -3.51 -0.08
CA ASP A 67 14.60 -4.11 -1.31
C ASP A 67 13.24 -4.79 -1.08
N ARG A 68 12.58 -5.19 -2.13
CA ARG A 68 11.28 -5.83 -2.09
C ARG A 68 10.24 -5.02 -1.31
N THR A 69 10.31 -3.70 -1.43
CA THR A 69 9.39 -2.79 -0.75
C THR A 69 8.32 -2.33 -1.73
N TYR A 70 7.07 -2.56 -1.37
CA TYR A 70 5.93 -2.11 -2.14
C TYR A 70 5.24 -0.98 -1.40
N ILE A 71 4.97 0.12 -2.12
CA ILE A 71 4.31 1.28 -1.53
C ILE A 71 3.11 1.62 -2.39
N TRP A 72 1.95 1.83 -1.76
CA TRP A 72 0.79 2.31 -2.47
C TRP A 72 0.07 3.38 -1.69
N ILE A 73 -0.63 4.23 -2.41
CA ILE A 73 -1.28 5.40 -1.85
C ILE A 73 -2.73 5.40 -2.28
N ARG A 74 -3.63 5.58 -1.31
CA ARG A 74 -5.07 5.71 -1.55
C ARG A 74 -5.54 7.05 -1.02
N LYS A 75 -6.49 7.66 -1.71
CA LYS A 75 -7.11 8.91 -1.27
C LYS A 75 -8.50 8.60 -0.72
N PHE A 76 -8.82 9.23 0.40
CA PHE A 76 -10.15 9.16 1.00
C PHE A 76 -10.69 10.57 1.18
N GLU A 77 -11.99 10.74 0.96
CA GLU A 77 -12.63 12.04 1.13
C GLU A 77 -12.88 12.37 2.60
N SER A 78 -12.97 11.34 3.45
CA SER A 78 -13.21 11.51 4.89
C SER A 78 -12.92 10.21 5.63
N LYS A 79 -12.84 10.27 6.94
CA LYS A 79 -12.69 9.06 7.76
C LYS A 79 -13.93 8.16 7.65
N GLU A 80 -15.10 8.74 7.51
CA GLU A 80 -16.35 7.98 7.34
C GLU A 80 -16.35 7.23 6.02
N GLN A 81 -15.93 7.89 4.95
CA GLN A 81 -15.81 7.21 3.65
C GLN A 81 -14.78 6.07 3.72
N MET A 82 -13.66 6.30 4.37
CA MET A 82 -12.65 5.25 4.54
C MET A 82 -13.25 4.03 5.23
N LYS A 83 -13.99 4.24 6.32
CA LYS A 83 -14.61 3.13 7.05
C LYS A 83 -15.61 2.38 6.19
N ASP A 84 -16.41 3.09 5.41
CA ASP A 84 -17.38 2.46 4.51
C ASP A 84 -16.69 1.63 3.43
N LEU A 85 -15.63 2.18 2.84
CA LEU A 85 -14.87 1.47 1.81
C LEU A 85 -14.13 0.26 2.38
N TYR A 86 -13.60 0.37 3.59
CA TYR A 86 -12.97 -0.76 4.27
C TYR A 86 -13.96 -1.91 4.44
N LYS A 87 -15.20 -1.61 4.83
CA LYS A 87 -16.22 -2.65 4.94
C LYS A 87 -16.54 -3.27 3.59
N LYS A 88 -16.71 -2.44 2.57
CA LYS A 88 -17.03 -2.95 1.23
C LYS A 88 -15.93 -3.86 0.68
N VAL A 89 -14.68 -3.56 0.98
CA VAL A 89 -13.54 -4.34 0.50
C VAL A 89 -13.24 -5.51 1.41
N TYR A 90 -12.93 -5.23 2.68
CA TYR A 90 -12.31 -6.21 3.56
C TYR A 90 -13.31 -7.11 4.28
N GLU A 91 -14.59 -6.76 4.29
CA GLU A 91 -15.63 -7.64 4.79
C GLU A 91 -16.40 -8.32 3.67
N SER A 92 -15.99 -8.12 2.41
CA SER A 92 -16.65 -8.77 1.27
C SER A 92 -16.30 -10.25 1.19
N PRO A 93 -17.20 -11.09 0.68
CA PRO A 93 -16.87 -12.50 0.44
C PRO A 93 -15.68 -12.67 -0.50
N GLU A 94 -15.59 -11.85 -1.54
CA GLU A 94 -14.48 -11.92 -2.48
C GLU A 94 -13.13 -11.76 -1.79
N TRP A 95 -13.03 -10.77 -0.89
CA TRP A 95 -11.79 -10.56 -0.15
C TRP A 95 -11.50 -11.71 0.80
N LEU A 96 -12.49 -12.06 1.63
CA LEU A 96 -12.30 -13.04 2.68
C LEU A 96 -12.02 -14.43 2.12
N ASP A 97 -12.67 -14.80 1.01
CA ASP A 97 -12.59 -16.16 0.49
C ASP A 97 -11.46 -16.34 -0.53
N THR A 98 -11.05 -15.28 -1.24
CA THR A 98 -10.13 -15.44 -2.37
C THR A 98 -8.86 -14.61 -2.31
N MET A 99 -8.80 -13.56 -1.48
CA MET A 99 -7.66 -12.63 -1.49
C MET A 99 -6.90 -12.56 -0.18
N ASN A 100 -7.62 -12.57 0.93
CA ASN A 100 -7.01 -12.28 2.23
C ASN A 100 -5.83 -13.21 2.57
N ASP A 101 -6.03 -14.53 2.40
CA ASP A 101 -4.98 -15.49 2.74
C ASP A 101 -3.79 -15.36 1.80
N LYS A 102 -4.05 -15.09 0.52
CA LYS A 102 -2.98 -14.94 -0.45
C LYS A 102 -2.09 -13.73 -0.14
N VAL A 103 -2.67 -12.63 0.35
CA VAL A 103 -1.86 -11.49 0.79
C VAL A 103 -0.85 -11.94 1.84
N GLY A 104 -1.29 -12.69 2.84
CA GLY A 104 -0.39 -13.17 3.91
C GLY A 104 0.67 -14.15 3.44
N GLU A 105 0.45 -14.82 2.30
CA GLU A 105 1.45 -15.69 1.71
C GLU A 105 2.54 -14.92 0.96
N LEU A 106 2.24 -13.71 0.50
CA LEU A 106 3.11 -12.95 -0.38
C LEU A 106 3.85 -11.82 0.31
N ILE A 107 3.27 -11.20 1.33
CA ILE A 107 3.91 -10.12 2.06
C ILE A 107 3.99 -10.42 3.54
N ASP A 108 4.97 -9.80 4.20
CA ASP A 108 5.09 -9.88 5.65
C ASP A 108 4.15 -8.86 6.29
N ARG A 109 2.99 -9.33 6.80
CA ARG A 109 2.01 -8.44 7.41
C ARG A 109 2.56 -7.67 8.60
N LYS A 110 3.57 -8.20 9.28
CA LYS A 110 4.20 -7.52 10.42
C LYS A 110 5.02 -6.32 9.98
N SER A 111 5.40 -6.26 8.70
CA SER A 111 6.18 -5.15 8.17
C SER A 111 5.34 -3.95 7.78
N ILE A 112 4.01 -4.08 7.76
CA ILE A 112 3.13 -3.03 7.22
C ILE A 112 3.22 -1.78 8.07
N LEU A 113 3.53 -0.67 7.41
CA LEU A 113 3.49 0.67 8.00
C LEU A 113 2.43 1.47 7.27
N VAL A 114 1.70 2.29 8.01
CA VAL A 114 0.62 3.10 7.45
C VAL A 114 0.80 4.54 7.90
N TYR A 115 0.85 5.46 6.94
CA TYR A 115 0.83 6.90 7.21
C TYR A 115 -0.48 7.47 6.72
N GLN A 116 -1.11 8.31 7.52
CA GLN A 116 -2.24 9.11 7.09
C GLN A 116 -1.78 10.55 6.97
N MET A 117 -2.00 11.16 5.82
CA MET A 117 -1.39 12.43 5.45
C MET A 117 -2.42 13.34 4.79
N GLU A 118 -2.30 14.64 5.03
CA GLU A 118 -3.10 15.65 4.32
C GLU A 118 -2.20 16.37 3.32
N SER A 119 -2.74 16.69 2.14
CA SER A 119 -2.01 17.52 1.19
C SER A 119 -1.86 18.92 1.69
N LEU A 120 -0.66 19.45 1.57
CA LEU A 120 -0.44 20.89 1.82
C LEU A 120 -0.88 21.68 0.59
N PRO A 121 -1.22 22.99 0.78
CA PRO A 121 -1.78 23.77 -0.33
C PRO A 121 -0.88 23.84 -1.56
N TYR A 122 0.44 23.74 -1.40
CA TYR A 122 1.37 23.80 -2.50
C TYR A 122 1.72 22.43 -3.08
N SER A 123 1.11 21.35 -2.59
CA SER A 123 1.34 20.02 -3.14
C SER A 123 0.62 19.86 -4.47
N LEU A 124 1.29 19.25 -5.45
CA LEU A 124 0.66 18.91 -6.72
C LEU A 124 -0.30 17.75 -6.58
N ILE A 125 -0.14 16.94 -5.54
CA ILE A 125 -1.04 15.83 -5.24
C ILE A 125 -2.07 16.33 -4.23
N GLN A 126 -3.30 16.35 -4.66
CA GLN A 126 -4.40 16.85 -3.84
C GLN A 126 -5.48 15.80 -3.66
#